data_b0fae63994cf23c4852e0c412a08571d
#
_entry.id   b0fae63994cf23c4852e0c412a08571d
#
_cell.length_a   1.000
_cell.length_b   1.000
_cell.length_c   1.000
_cell.angle_alpha   90.00
_cell.angle_beta   90.00
_cell.angle_gamma   90.00
#
_symmetry.space_group_name_H-M   'P 1'
#
loop_
_entity.id
_entity.type
_entity.pdbx_description
1 polymer ?
#
loop_
_entity_poly.entity_id
_entity_poly.type
_entity_poly.pdbx_seq_one_letter_code
_entity_poly.pdbx_strand_id
1 'polypeptide(L)'
;ISSEFFLKTLFPLLSMTSSSDMRTMLLHAIVQGIKLANQKSKDPRLNRMVQGLLFGMVERGMNPDDTSVVLRRADAELKGRTEALWAVRVASEMWRRRIWTDERTVALLAMACTHPHPKVQASAVRFFLGDLHAAENAGHDSDEEQDEPEDVGRLQHQNRVGKKTKAAERRLKLAKAHARRRRKEQSEKALDEADQETGNLAAIHLLYDPQSFGENLFENLSRGDKRHSLEVKVRIMQLLSRVMSVHRLTILSFYSYMAKYLMPHQLHITLILVSLAQSVHEQTPTDVLTPAIRKIAYAFVHPGVSAEVVAAGINTIREICRRQPWCMEQDLLEDLVAYRHSKDKGVSAASRSLMLLYREVNPGMLHRTERGKAASIAMAQGKEA
;
A
#
# COMPACT_ATOMS: atom_id res chain seq x y z
N ILE A 1 33.56 -21.74 -4.03
CA ILE A 1 32.21 -22.12 -4.54
C ILE A 1 31.66 -20.89 -5.26
N SER A 2 31.22 -21.04 -6.52
CA SER A 2 30.59 -19.97 -7.26
C SER A 2 29.30 -19.53 -6.56
N SER A 3 29.09 -18.21 -6.42
CA SER A 3 27.88 -17.66 -5.80
C SER A 3 26.60 -18.13 -6.52
N GLU A 4 26.69 -18.37 -7.82
CA GLU A 4 25.59 -18.91 -8.62
C GLU A 4 25.21 -20.33 -8.18
N PHE A 5 26.20 -21.21 -7.99
CA PHE A 5 25.96 -22.59 -7.55
C PHE A 5 25.35 -22.61 -6.15
N PHE A 6 25.88 -21.82 -5.23
CA PHE A 6 25.37 -21.69 -3.87
C PHE A 6 23.90 -21.27 -3.84
N LEU A 7 23.52 -20.24 -4.59
CA LEU A 7 22.14 -19.76 -4.64
C LEU A 7 21.21 -20.81 -5.30
N LYS A 8 21.62 -21.45 -6.40
CA LYS A 8 20.83 -22.50 -7.07
C LYS A 8 20.49 -23.66 -6.14
N THR A 9 21.39 -24.02 -5.20
CA THR A 9 21.14 -25.10 -4.24
C THR A 9 20.25 -24.66 -3.06
N LEU A 10 20.30 -23.38 -2.64
CA LEU A 10 19.51 -22.90 -1.51
C LEU A 10 18.02 -22.72 -1.81
N PHE A 11 17.66 -22.31 -3.04
CA PHE A 11 16.25 -22.06 -3.38
C PHE A 11 15.36 -23.31 -3.26
N PRO A 12 15.72 -24.49 -3.77
CA PRO A 12 14.93 -25.70 -3.55
C PRO A 12 14.82 -26.09 -2.08
N LEU A 13 15.89 -25.91 -1.29
CA LEU A 13 15.86 -26.21 0.15
C LEU A 13 14.86 -25.31 0.89
N LEU A 14 14.69 -24.07 0.48
CA LEU A 14 13.74 -23.14 1.08
C LEU A 14 12.29 -23.64 0.95
N SER A 15 11.95 -24.29 -0.14
CA SER A 15 10.61 -24.87 -0.36
C SER A 15 10.39 -26.20 0.35
N MET A 16 11.46 -27.00 0.50
CA MET A 16 11.38 -28.34 1.09
C MET A 16 11.42 -28.34 2.63
N THR A 17 11.99 -27.31 3.23
CA THR A 17 12.16 -27.26 4.69
C THR A 17 10.83 -27.02 5.39
N SER A 18 10.50 -27.82 6.40
CA SER A 18 9.28 -27.70 7.22
C SER A 18 9.44 -26.73 8.40
N SER A 19 10.64 -26.63 8.99
CA SER A 19 10.92 -25.78 10.14
C SER A 19 10.88 -24.29 9.79
N SER A 20 10.18 -23.48 10.58
CA SER A 20 10.09 -22.01 10.44
C SER A 20 11.46 -21.35 10.56
N ASP A 21 12.23 -21.73 11.59
CA ASP A 21 13.53 -21.13 11.91
C ASP A 21 14.57 -21.40 10.82
N MET A 22 14.58 -22.65 10.31
CA MET A 22 15.44 -22.99 9.17
C MET A 22 15.09 -22.20 7.92
N ARG A 23 13.81 -21.96 7.65
CA ARG A 23 13.38 -21.14 6.50
C ARG A 23 13.82 -19.68 6.65
N THR A 24 13.73 -19.10 7.84
CA THR A 24 14.19 -17.73 8.09
C THR A 24 15.71 -17.63 7.96
N MET A 25 16.45 -18.61 8.45
CA MET A 25 17.90 -18.68 8.26
C MET A 25 18.30 -18.81 6.78
N LEU A 26 17.61 -19.68 6.02
CA LEU A 26 17.86 -19.84 4.58
C LEU A 26 17.54 -18.57 3.81
N LEU A 27 16.42 -17.90 4.12
CA LEU A 27 16.07 -16.60 3.53
C LEU A 27 17.17 -15.58 3.80
N HIS A 28 17.61 -15.48 5.05
CA HIS A 28 18.68 -14.57 5.43
C HIS A 28 20.01 -14.90 4.70
N ALA A 29 20.36 -16.17 4.57
CA ALA A 29 21.56 -16.61 3.84
C ALA A 29 21.47 -16.25 2.34
N ILE A 30 20.31 -16.46 1.70
CA ILE A 30 20.07 -16.08 0.30
C ILE A 30 20.22 -14.56 0.12
N VAL A 31 19.56 -13.80 0.98
CA VAL A 31 19.60 -12.33 0.95
C VAL A 31 21.02 -11.80 1.14
N GLN A 32 21.75 -12.34 2.12
CA GLN A 32 23.15 -11.97 2.35
C GLN A 32 24.06 -12.40 1.20
N GLY A 33 23.84 -13.59 0.62
CA GLY A 33 24.61 -14.06 -0.54
C GLY A 33 24.46 -13.11 -1.75
N ILE A 34 23.23 -12.69 -2.05
CA ILE A 34 22.97 -11.72 -3.12
C ILE A 34 23.58 -10.35 -2.80
N LYS A 35 23.45 -9.89 -1.53
CA LYS A 35 24.03 -8.62 -1.09
C LYS A 35 25.54 -8.60 -1.22
N LEU A 36 26.21 -9.65 -0.77
CA LEU A 36 27.69 -9.77 -0.88
C LEU A 36 28.16 -9.80 -2.33
N ALA A 37 27.44 -10.54 -3.20
CA ALA A 37 27.76 -10.59 -4.63
C ALA A 37 27.64 -9.21 -5.30
N ASN A 38 26.70 -8.37 -4.86
CA ASN A 38 26.48 -7.02 -5.41
C ASN A 38 27.23 -5.90 -4.64
N GLN A 39 28.01 -6.23 -3.60
CA GLN A 39 28.61 -5.23 -2.71
C GLN A 39 29.71 -4.39 -3.40
N LYS A 40 30.55 -5.01 -4.24
CA LYS A 40 31.67 -4.33 -4.92
C LYS A 40 31.23 -3.71 -6.23
N SER A 41 30.45 -4.44 -7.01
CA SER A 41 29.85 -4.02 -8.27
C SER A 41 28.57 -4.82 -8.50
N LYS A 42 27.56 -4.22 -9.12
CA LYS A 42 26.34 -4.97 -9.48
C LYS A 42 26.71 -6.06 -10.49
N ASP A 43 26.40 -7.32 -10.14
CA ASP A 43 26.56 -8.45 -11.07
C ASP A 43 25.24 -8.69 -11.82
N PRO A 44 25.12 -8.17 -13.06
CA PRO A 44 23.87 -8.26 -13.83
C PRO A 44 23.55 -9.69 -14.25
N ARG A 45 24.56 -10.57 -14.40
CA ARG A 45 24.37 -11.95 -14.81
C ARG A 45 23.76 -12.77 -13.67
N LEU A 46 24.34 -12.66 -12.47
CA LEU A 46 23.81 -13.32 -11.27
C LEU A 46 22.39 -12.83 -10.95
N ASN A 47 22.16 -11.50 -10.98
CA ASN A 47 20.86 -10.93 -10.70
C ASN A 47 19.79 -11.42 -11.67
N ARG A 48 20.07 -11.44 -12.98
CA ARG A 48 19.15 -11.98 -14.00
C ARG A 48 18.85 -13.46 -13.78
N MET A 49 19.86 -14.26 -13.44
CA MET A 49 19.69 -15.67 -13.17
C MET A 49 18.76 -15.88 -11.95
N VAL A 50 19.01 -15.17 -10.85
CA VAL A 50 18.20 -15.30 -9.63
C VAL A 50 16.76 -14.78 -9.87
N GLN A 51 16.58 -13.65 -10.51
CA GLN A 51 15.27 -13.15 -10.91
C GLN A 51 14.51 -14.16 -11.77
N GLY A 52 15.19 -14.80 -12.76
CA GLY A 52 14.60 -15.86 -13.58
C GLY A 52 14.16 -17.08 -12.78
N LEU A 53 14.92 -17.49 -11.76
CA LEU A 53 14.51 -18.56 -10.83
C LEU A 53 13.26 -18.17 -10.05
N LEU A 54 13.20 -16.94 -9.55
CA LEU A 54 12.04 -16.44 -8.81
C LEU A 54 10.79 -16.36 -9.70
N PHE A 55 10.92 -15.91 -10.96
CA PHE A 55 9.83 -15.94 -11.93
C PHE A 55 9.29 -17.35 -12.13
N GLY A 56 10.18 -18.34 -12.39
CA GLY A 56 9.75 -19.72 -12.52
C GLY A 56 9.11 -20.30 -11.26
N MET A 57 9.48 -19.85 -10.05
CA MET A 57 8.82 -20.25 -8.81
C MET A 57 7.38 -19.70 -8.71
N VAL A 58 7.14 -18.46 -9.13
CA VAL A 58 5.79 -17.86 -9.14
C VAL A 58 4.94 -18.50 -10.25
N GLU A 59 5.49 -18.69 -11.43
CA GLU A 59 4.79 -19.24 -12.60
C GLU A 59 4.33 -20.69 -12.38
N ARG A 60 5.18 -21.53 -11.79
CA ARG A 60 4.78 -22.90 -11.41
C ARG A 60 3.62 -22.94 -10.43
N GLY A 61 3.50 -21.94 -9.57
CA GLY A 61 2.35 -21.79 -8.66
C GLY A 61 1.07 -21.32 -9.36
N MET A 62 1.18 -20.69 -10.53
CA MET A 62 0.03 -20.24 -11.32
C MET A 62 -0.59 -21.37 -12.16
N ASN A 63 0.24 -22.28 -12.69
CA ASN A 63 -0.17 -23.36 -13.57
C ASN A 63 0.14 -24.73 -12.93
N PRO A 64 -0.69 -25.22 -11.99
CA PRO A 64 -0.45 -26.48 -11.32
C PRO A 64 -0.53 -27.72 -12.25
N ASP A 65 -1.13 -27.56 -13.43
CA ASP A 65 -1.28 -28.65 -14.41
C ASP A 65 0.02 -28.98 -15.19
N ASP A 66 1.01 -28.07 -15.17
CA ASP A 66 2.29 -28.24 -15.90
C ASP A 66 3.35 -29.04 -15.10
N THR A 67 3.09 -29.38 -13.86
CA THR A 67 3.97 -30.18 -13.03
C THR A 67 3.72 -31.66 -13.27
N SER A 68 4.61 -32.26 -14.08
CA SER A 68 4.76 -33.71 -14.34
C SER A 68 4.11 -34.68 -13.34
N VAL A 69 3.26 -35.45 -13.87
CA VAL A 69 2.69 -36.80 -13.67
C VAL A 69 2.93 -37.57 -12.37
N VAL A 70 3.81 -37.16 -11.44
CA VAL A 70 4.25 -38.02 -10.30
C VAL A 70 3.75 -37.58 -8.93
N LEU A 71 3.33 -36.30 -8.76
CA LEU A 71 2.86 -35.81 -7.46
C LEU A 71 1.33 -35.72 -7.43
N ARG A 72 0.73 -36.15 -6.32
CA ARG A 72 -0.70 -35.93 -6.09
C ARG A 72 -0.98 -34.41 -6.22
N ARG A 73 -2.06 -34.05 -6.93
CA ARG A 73 -2.44 -32.66 -7.25
C ARG A 73 -2.38 -31.72 -6.03
N ALA A 74 -2.79 -32.20 -4.86
CA ALA A 74 -2.73 -31.45 -3.61
C ALA A 74 -1.31 -31.13 -3.15
N ASP A 75 -0.35 -32.05 -3.32
CA ASP A 75 1.05 -31.85 -2.92
C ASP A 75 1.76 -30.87 -3.88
N ALA A 76 1.42 -30.93 -5.18
CA ALA A 76 1.93 -30.01 -6.18
C ALA A 76 1.44 -28.58 -5.95
N GLU A 77 0.14 -28.40 -5.62
CA GLU A 77 -0.43 -27.11 -5.25
C GLU A 77 0.21 -26.52 -3.98
N LEU A 78 0.42 -27.34 -2.95
CA LEU A 78 1.05 -26.92 -1.71
C LEU A 78 2.51 -26.49 -1.94
N LYS A 79 3.25 -27.23 -2.75
CA LYS A 79 4.64 -26.92 -3.11
C LYS A 79 4.72 -25.64 -3.94
N GLY A 80 3.93 -25.51 -5.00
CA GLY A 80 3.89 -24.33 -5.84
C GLY A 80 3.52 -23.07 -5.04
N ARG A 81 2.56 -23.17 -4.14
CA ARG A 81 2.18 -22.09 -3.23
C ARG A 81 3.33 -21.66 -2.32
N THR A 82 4.05 -22.60 -1.73
CA THR A 82 5.18 -22.29 -0.82
C THR A 82 6.33 -21.66 -1.58
N GLU A 83 6.66 -22.16 -2.75
CA GLU A 83 7.69 -21.60 -3.63
C GLU A 83 7.36 -20.16 -4.02
N ALA A 84 6.15 -19.91 -4.52
CA ALA A 84 5.70 -18.57 -4.92
C ALA A 84 5.73 -17.57 -3.75
N LEU A 85 5.30 -17.98 -2.55
CA LEU A 85 5.34 -17.10 -1.37
C LEU A 85 6.77 -16.71 -0.99
N TRP A 86 7.72 -17.64 -1.08
CA TRP A 86 9.13 -17.35 -0.80
C TRP A 86 9.76 -16.47 -1.90
N ALA A 87 9.39 -16.68 -3.16
CA ALA A 87 9.83 -15.80 -4.25
C ALA A 87 9.40 -14.36 -4.01
N VAL A 88 8.13 -14.13 -3.63
CA VAL A 88 7.62 -12.80 -3.29
C VAL A 88 8.38 -12.19 -2.10
N ARG A 89 8.63 -12.97 -1.03
CA ARG A 89 9.37 -12.48 0.14
C ARG A 89 10.80 -12.09 -0.20
N VAL A 90 11.52 -12.93 -0.96
CA VAL A 90 12.90 -12.61 -1.40
C VAL A 90 12.91 -11.33 -2.26
N ALA A 91 12.01 -11.23 -3.24
CA ALA A 91 11.94 -10.06 -4.11
C ALA A 91 11.61 -8.78 -3.33
N SER A 92 10.65 -8.85 -2.40
CA SER A 92 10.27 -7.73 -1.53
C SER A 92 11.43 -7.28 -0.65
N GLU A 93 12.19 -8.22 -0.08
CA GLU A 93 13.36 -7.93 0.76
C GLU A 93 14.51 -7.33 -0.06
N MET A 94 14.72 -7.78 -1.30
CA MET A 94 15.71 -7.19 -2.22
C MET A 94 15.35 -5.76 -2.59
N TRP A 95 14.07 -5.48 -2.81
CA TRP A 95 13.57 -4.13 -3.07
C TRP A 95 13.77 -3.23 -1.84
N ARG A 96 13.34 -3.68 -0.66
CA ARG A 96 13.49 -2.94 0.60
C ARG A 96 14.94 -2.55 0.87
N ARG A 97 15.88 -3.47 0.61
CA ARG A 97 17.33 -3.19 0.75
C ARG A 97 17.93 -2.39 -0.39
N ARG A 98 17.11 -1.95 -1.36
CA ARG A 98 17.52 -1.18 -2.54
C ARG A 98 18.60 -1.87 -3.38
N ILE A 99 18.66 -3.21 -3.34
CA ILE A 99 19.56 -4.01 -4.17
C ILE A 99 18.97 -4.16 -5.56
N TRP A 100 17.68 -4.49 -5.65
CA TRP A 100 16.91 -4.62 -6.89
C TRP A 100 15.79 -3.57 -6.93
N THR A 101 16.00 -2.52 -7.69
CA THR A 101 15.04 -1.44 -7.91
C THR A 101 14.66 -1.34 -9.38
N ASP A 102 14.62 -2.49 -10.06
CA ASP A 102 14.45 -2.63 -11.51
C ASP A 102 13.03 -3.11 -11.85
N GLU A 103 12.59 -2.80 -13.07
CA GLU A 103 11.29 -3.16 -13.63
C GLU A 103 11.01 -4.67 -13.57
N ARG A 104 12.05 -5.52 -13.67
CA ARG A 104 11.92 -6.98 -13.59
C ARG A 104 11.42 -7.44 -12.24
N THR A 105 11.94 -6.85 -11.16
CA THR A 105 11.47 -7.16 -9.79
C THR A 105 10.02 -6.75 -9.63
N VAL A 106 9.63 -5.60 -10.17
CA VAL A 106 8.24 -5.12 -10.15
C VAL A 106 7.34 -6.03 -10.97
N ALA A 107 7.77 -6.46 -12.18
CA ALA A 107 7.02 -7.39 -13.02
C ALA A 107 6.77 -8.75 -12.33
N LEU A 108 7.76 -9.29 -11.61
CA LEU A 108 7.61 -10.50 -10.81
C LEU A 108 6.54 -10.33 -9.72
N LEU A 109 6.59 -9.21 -9.00
CA LEU A 109 5.63 -8.92 -7.93
C LEU A 109 4.24 -8.60 -8.49
N ALA A 110 4.15 -7.96 -9.65
CA ALA A 110 2.89 -7.74 -10.36
C ALA A 110 2.24 -9.06 -10.79
N MET A 111 3.02 -10.00 -11.34
CA MET A 111 2.54 -11.35 -11.64
C MET A 111 2.03 -12.07 -10.38
N ALA A 112 2.71 -11.94 -9.25
CA ALA A 112 2.27 -12.53 -7.99
C ALA A 112 0.98 -11.91 -7.43
N CYS A 113 0.63 -10.67 -7.80
CA CYS A 113 -0.67 -10.05 -7.43
C CYS A 113 -1.88 -10.74 -8.07
N THR A 114 -1.69 -11.42 -9.20
CA THR A 114 -2.76 -12.16 -9.90
C THR A 114 -2.74 -13.66 -9.59
N HIS A 115 -1.88 -14.10 -8.66
CA HIS A 115 -1.72 -15.51 -8.29
C HIS A 115 -3.03 -16.10 -7.73
N PRO A 116 -3.42 -17.33 -8.10
CA PRO A 116 -4.67 -17.97 -7.66
C PRO A 116 -4.72 -18.21 -6.15
N HIS A 117 -3.56 -18.28 -5.48
CA HIS A 117 -3.51 -18.52 -4.03
C HIS A 117 -3.57 -17.21 -3.23
N PRO A 118 -4.59 -17.02 -2.33
CA PRO A 118 -4.82 -15.76 -1.62
C PRO A 118 -3.65 -15.24 -0.78
N LYS A 119 -2.84 -16.16 -0.18
CA LYS A 119 -1.69 -15.76 0.65
C LYS A 119 -0.55 -15.15 -0.16
N VAL A 120 -0.30 -15.67 -1.38
CA VAL A 120 0.72 -15.15 -2.29
C VAL A 120 0.28 -13.77 -2.80
N GLN A 121 -0.96 -13.70 -3.26
CA GLN A 121 -1.58 -12.45 -3.71
C GLN A 121 -1.56 -11.38 -2.61
N ALA A 122 -2.01 -11.71 -1.39
CA ALA A 122 -1.99 -10.78 -0.27
C ALA A 122 -0.58 -10.27 0.08
N SER A 123 0.44 -11.14 -0.01
CA SER A 123 1.84 -10.74 0.23
C SER A 123 2.34 -9.77 -0.85
N ALA A 124 2.02 -10.01 -2.12
CA ALA A 124 2.39 -9.14 -3.22
C ALA A 124 1.64 -7.78 -3.16
N VAL A 125 0.35 -7.80 -2.84
CA VAL A 125 -0.46 -6.58 -2.65
C VAL A 125 0.10 -5.74 -1.50
N ARG A 126 0.46 -6.36 -0.37
CA ARG A 126 1.09 -5.65 0.77
C ARG A 126 2.40 -4.98 0.37
N PHE A 127 3.19 -5.61 -0.47
CA PHE A 127 4.42 -4.99 -0.99
C PHE A 127 4.13 -3.67 -1.69
N PHE A 128 3.18 -3.64 -2.64
CA PHE A 128 2.83 -2.40 -3.36
C PHE A 128 2.20 -1.34 -2.46
N LEU A 129 1.50 -1.76 -1.40
CA LEU A 129 0.91 -0.85 -0.42
C LEU A 129 1.93 -0.32 0.61
N GLY A 130 3.10 -0.93 0.73
CA GLY A 130 4.11 -0.58 1.72
C GLY A 130 3.91 -1.24 3.11
N ASP A 131 2.90 -2.07 3.28
CA ASP A 131 2.48 -2.62 4.59
C ASP A 131 3.28 -3.87 5.05
N LEU A 132 4.46 -4.10 4.54
CA LEU A 132 5.23 -5.32 4.84
C LEU A 132 5.69 -5.42 6.30
N HIS A 133 5.88 -4.29 6.98
CA HIS A 133 6.43 -4.26 8.35
C HIS A 133 5.40 -4.49 9.45
N ALA A 134 4.14 -4.18 9.23
CA ALA A 134 3.09 -4.34 10.24
C ALA A 134 2.88 -5.80 10.68
N ALA A 135 3.19 -6.78 9.81
CA ALA A 135 3.03 -8.20 10.11
C ALA A 135 4.28 -8.84 10.74
N GLU A 136 5.47 -8.30 10.48
CA GLU A 136 6.72 -8.81 11.08
C GLU A 136 6.95 -8.24 12.49
N ASN A 137 6.59 -6.99 12.72
CA ASN A 137 6.68 -6.35 14.04
C ASN A 137 5.67 -6.91 15.04
N ALA A 138 4.51 -7.39 14.60
CA ALA A 138 3.49 -8.00 15.49
C ALA A 138 3.94 -9.37 16.08
N GLY A 139 4.99 -9.99 15.53
CA GLY A 139 5.54 -11.27 16.02
C GLY A 139 6.82 -11.13 16.84
N HIS A 140 7.42 -9.94 16.94
CA HIS A 140 8.73 -9.75 17.55
C HIS A 140 8.73 -8.86 18.81
N ASP A 141 7.55 -8.41 19.26
CA ASP A 141 7.43 -7.48 20.40
C ASP A 141 7.43 -8.17 21.77
N SER A 142 7.79 -9.45 21.87
CA SER A 142 7.66 -10.16 23.14
C SER A 142 8.95 -10.49 23.91
N ASP A 143 10.16 -10.29 23.34
CA ASP A 143 11.38 -10.71 24.04
C ASP A 143 12.63 -9.80 23.89
N GLU A 144 12.50 -8.53 23.57
CA GLU A 144 13.62 -7.62 23.79
C GLU A 144 13.53 -7.04 25.20
N GLU A 145 14.28 -7.65 26.13
CA GLU A 145 14.66 -7.03 27.41
C GLU A 145 15.15 -5.62 27.12
N GLN A 146 14.43 -4.64 27.65
CA GLN A 146 14.76 -3.21 27.58
C GLN A 146 16.01 -2.98 28.44
N ASP A 147 17.19 -3.24 27.86
CA ASP A 147 18.42 -2.66 28.40
C ASP A 147 18.28 -1.13 28.32
N GLU A 148 18.09 -0.51 29.47
CA GLU A 148 18.04 0.95 29.60
C GLU A 148 19.26 1.57 28.88
N PRO A 149 19.07 2.63 28.09
CA PRO A 149 20.15 3.24 27.32
C PRO A 149 21.21 3.80 28.31
N GLU A 150 22.33 3.13 28.44
CA GLU A 150 23.50 3.70 29.14
C GLU A 150 23.80 5.08 28.52
N ASP A 151 23.63 6.11 29.30
CA ASP A 151 23.86 7.49 28.86
C ASP A 151 25.32 7.68 28.47
N VAL A 152 25.60 7.65 27.17
CA VAL A 152 26.93 7.79 26.58
C VAL A 152 27.60 9.09 27.03
N GLY A 153 26.80 10.15 27.25
CA GLY A 153 27.26 11.43 27.77
C GLY A 153 27.79 11.31 29.20
N ARG A 154 27.06 10.58 30.04
CA ARG A 154 27.44 10.32 31.43
C ARG A 154 28.71 9.49 31.53
N LEU A 155 28.82 8.44 30.71
CA LEU A 155 30.05 7.62 30.64
C LEU A 155 31.25 8.38 30.09
N GLN A 156 31.05 9.29 29.12
CA GLN A 156 32.12 10.18 28.64
C GLN A 156 32.58 11.13 29.72
N HIS A 157 31.66 11.72 30.47
CA HIS A 157 31.97 12.62 31.57
C HIS A 157 32.73 11.90 32.70
N GLN A 158 32.24 10.69 33.09
CA GLN A 158 32.93 9.86 34.09
C GLN A 158 34.34 9.47 33.66
N ASN A 159 34.55 9.17 32.37
CA ASN A 159 35.87 8.79 31.85
C ASN A 159 36.82 10.00 31.70
N ARG A 160 36.26 11.22 31.66
CA ARG A 160 37.02 12.48 31.59
C ARG A 160 37.47 12.96 32.97
N VAL A 161 36.65 12.77 34.00
CA VAL A 161 36.86 13.26 35.37
C VAL A 161 37.46 12.19 36.28
N GLY A 162 37.19 10.90 36.03
CA GLY A 162 37.65 9.79 36.84
C GLY A 162 39.02 9.21 36.40
N LYS A 163 39.55 8.24 37.18
CA LYS A 163 40.75 7.49 36.80
C LYS A 163 40.53 6.71 35.50
N LYS A 164 41.36 6.95 34.49
CA LYS A 164 41.33 6.24 33.22
C LYS A 164 41.70 4.76 33.40
N THR A 165 40.72 3.89 33.44
CA THR A 165 40.93 2.43 33.50
C THR A 165 40.61 1.80 32.15
N LYS A 166 41.35 0.76 31.75
CA LYS A 166 41.07 0.01 30.51
C LYS A 166 39.63 -0.53 30.46
N ALA A 167 39.04 -0.86 31.62
CA ALA A 167 37.69 -1.29 31.74
C ALA A 167 36.65 -0.18 31.40
N ALA A 168 36.88 1.05 31.88
CA ALA A 168 36.03 2.22 31.60
C ALA A 168 36.10 2.61 30.10
N GLU A 169 37.30 2.55 29.50
CA GLU A 169 37.44 2.78 28.05
C GLU A 169 36.72 1.74 27.18
N ARG A 170 36.80 0.45 27.60
CA ARG A 170 36.05 -0.63 26.91
C ARG A 170 34.54 -0.41 27.00
N ARG A 171 34.00 -0.08 28.19
CA ARG A 171 32.57 0.25 28.37
C ARG A 171 32.15 1.42 27.49
N LEU A 172 32.94 2.52 27.49
CA LEU A 172 32.64 3.67 26.65
C LEU A 172 32.65 3.33 25.15
N LYS A 173 33.61 2.49 24.71
CA LYS A 173 33.71 2.04 23.32
C LYS A 173 32.50 1.17 22.91
N LEU A 174 32.05 0.27 23.79
CA LEU A 174 30.86 -0.55 23.59
C LEU A 174 29.59 0.32 23.56
N ALA A 175 29.43 1.24 24.54
CA ALA A 175 28.27 2.13 24.57
C ALA A 175 28.19 3.03 23.32
N LYS A 176 29.34 3.54 22.83
CA LYS A 176 29.40 4.28 21.55
C LYS A 176 29.03 3.41 20.33
N ALA A 177 29.49 2.17 20.31
CA ALA A 177 29.18 1.24 19.23
C ALA A 177 27.68 0.90 19.23
N HIS A 178 27.06 0.63 20.40
CA HIS A 178 25.64 0.43 20.58
C HIS A 178 24.82 1.67 20.17
N ALA A 179 25.19 2.86 20.62
CA ALA A 179 24.51 4.11 20.26
C ALA A 179 24.59 4.37 18.74
N ARG A 180 25.73 4.07 18.10
CA ARG A 180 25.89 4.20 16.65
C ARG A 180 25.02 3.20 15.89
N ARG A 181 24.94 1.95 16.39
CA ARG A 181 24.07 0.90 15.81
C ARG A 181 22.62 1.30 15.95
N ARG A 182 22.16 1.71 17.13
CA ARG A 182 20.80 2.16 17.43
C ARG A 182 20.40 3.38 16.58
N ARG A 183 21.32 4.37 16.41
CA ARG A 183 21.07 5.53 15.55
C ARG A 183 20.93 5.13 14.08
N LYS A 184 21.69 4.11 13.63
CA LYS A 184 21.57 3.57 12.28
C LYS A 184 20.24 2.84 12.10
N GLU A 185 19.84 2.00 13.06
CA GLU A 185 18.56 1.30 13.08
C GLU A 185 17.38 2.28 13.15
N GLN A 186 17.48 3.36 13.94
CA GLN A 186 16.47 4.42 13.98
C GLN A 186 16.39 5.19 12.66
N SER A 187 17.51 5.47 11.99
CA SER A 187 17.48 6.13 10.69
C SER A 187 16.94 5.21 9.59
N GLU A 188 17.20 3.90 9.67
CA GLU A 188 16.61 2.91 8.78
C GLU A 188 15.10 2.77 9.05
N LYS A 189 14.66 2.73 10.32
CA LYS A 189 13.23 2.73 10.69
C LYS A 189 12.51 4.00 10.22
N ALA A 190 13.11 5.17 10.37
CA ALA A 190 12.51 6.43 9.91
C ALA A 190 12.39 6.51 8.38
N LEU A 191 13.36 5.94 7.64
CA LEU A 191 13.26 5.80 6.18
C LEU A 191 12.17 4.80 5.78
N ASP A 192 12.08 3.68 6.50
CA ASP A 192 11.05 2.66 6.30
C ASP A 192 9.65 3.22 6.62
N GLU A 193 9.49 4.06 7.65
CA GLU A 193 8.25 4.75 8.02
C GLU A 193 7.83 5.76 6.94
N ALA A 194 8.75 6.54 6.39
CA ALA A 194 8.48 7.46 5.30
C ALA A 194 8.07 6.73 4.01
N ASP A 195 8.67 5.58 3.71
CA ASP A 195 8.27 4.71 2.60
C ASP A 195 6.91 4.02 2.87
N GLN A 196 6.55 3.78 4.15
CA GLN A 196 5.23 3.25 4.54
C GLN A 196 4.11 4.27 4.33
N GLU A 197 4.30 5.55 4.67
CA GLU A 197 3.29 6.60 4.49
C GLU A 197 2.96 6.81 3.01
N THR A 198 3.96 6.71 2.13
CA THR A 198 3.77 6.88 0.67
C THR A 198 3.42 5.58 -0.04
N GLY A 199 3.59 4.42 0.62
CA GLY A 199 3.58 3.11 -0.04
C GLY A 199 4.75 2.99 -1.02
N ASN A 200 4.86 1.88 -1.71
CA ASN A 200 5.87 1.70 -2.74
C ASN A 200 5.47 2.38 -4.07
N LEU A 201 5.22 3.70 -4.05
CA LEU A 201 4.84 4.46 -5.25
C LEU A 201 5.87 4.30 -6.37
N ALA A 202 7.17 4.26 -6.04
CA ALA A 202 8.21 4.00 -7.02
C ALA A 202 8.02 2.67 -7.76
N ALA A 203 7.58 1.61 -7.06
CA ALA A 203 7.27 0.34 -7.70
C ALA A 203 6.04 0.44 -8.61
N ILE A 204 5.01 1.20 -8.21
CA ILE A 204 3.82 1.41 -9.05
C ILE A 204 4.19 2.13 -10.34
N HIS A 205 5.05 3.15 -10.29
CA HIS A 205 5.52 3.87 -11.49
C HIS A 205 6.34 3.00 -12.45
N LEU A 206 6.99 1.94 -11.95
CA LEU A 206 7.79 1.00 -12.77
C LEU A 206 6.97 -0.16 -13.36
N LEU A 207 5.65 -0.14 -13.24
CA LEU A 207 4.80 -1.13 -13.91
C LEU A 207 4.93 -0.98 -15.44
N TYR A 208 5.21 -2.09 -16.13
CA TYR A 208 5.42 -2.10 -17.59
C TYR A 208 4.10 -1.83 -18.33
N ASP A 209 3.03 -2.53 -17.96
CA ASP A 209 1.69 -2.34 -18.52
C ASP A 209 0.67 -2.18 -17.39
N PRO A 210 0.46 -0.92 -16.94
CA PRO A 210 -0.45 -0.63 -15.84
C PRO A 210 -1.91 -0.95 -16.16
N GLN A 211 -2.34 -0.80 -17.42
CA GLN A 211 -3.74 -1.04 -17.81
C GLN A 211 -4.07 -2.53 -17.70
N SER A 212 -3.31 -3.40 -18.36
CA SER A 212 -3.50 -4.85 -18.25
C SER A 212 -3.34 -5.35 -16.82
N PHE A 213 -2.40 -4.79 -16.05
CA PHE A 213 -2.25 -5.12 -14.63
C PHE A 213 -3.50 -4.77 -13.82
N GLY A 214 -4.04 -3.57 -14.02
CA GLY A 214 -5.25 -3.11 -13.34
C GLY A 214 -6.48 -3.94 -13.69
N GLU A 215 -6.68 -4.24 -14.98
CA GLU A 215 -7.79 -5.06 -15.46
C GLU A 215 -7.71 -6.49 -14.92
N ASN A 216 -6.55 -7.13 -14.99
CA ASN A 216 -6.32 -8.48 -14.46
C ASN A 216 -6.52 -8.53 -12.94
N LEU A 217 -6.05 -7.51 -12.22
CA LEU A 217 -6.22 -7.42 -10.77
C LEU A 217 -7.70 -7.24 -10.41
N PHE A 218 -8.44 -6.42 -11.16
CA PHE A 218 -9.88 -6.24 -10.98
C PHE A 218 -10.66 -7.51 -11.33
N GLU A 219 -10.31 -8.18 -12.42
CA GLU A 219 -10.94 -9.45 -12.81
C GLU A 219 -10.75 -10.53 -11.73
N ASN A 220 -9.54 -10.64 -11.20
CA ASN A 220 -9.23 -11.54 -10.09
C ASN A 220 -10.05 -11.17 -8.82
N LEU A 221 -10.19 -9.88 -8.50
CA LEU A 221 -11.01 -9.40 -7.39
C LEU A 221 -12.49 -9.77 -7.59
N SER A 222 -13.04 -9.55 -8.78
CA SER A 222 -14.46 -9.79 -9.07
C SER A 222 -14.82 -11.28 -9.16
N ARG A 223 -13.96 -12.09 -9.79
CA ARG A 223 -14.13 -13.55 -9.87
C ARG A 223 -13.85 -14.24 -8.53
N GLY A 224 -12.89 -13.72 -7.78
CA GLY A 224 -12.45 -14.26 -6.50
C GLY A 224 -13.29 -13.80 -5.30
N ASP A 225 -14.43 -13.15 -5.50
CA ASP A 225 -15.21 -12.52 -4.43
C ASP A 225 -15.55 -13.48 -3.27
N LYS A 226 -15.80 -14.75 -3.55
CA LYS A 226 -16.04 -15.77 -2.51
C LYS A 226 -14.77 -16.34 -1.86
N ARG A 227 -13.60 -16.19 -2.48
CA ARG A 227 -12.31 -16.76 -2.01
C ARG A 227 -11.58 -15.80 -1.09
N HIS A 228 -11.74 -14.49 -1.27
CA HIS A 228 -11.02 -13.48 -0.51
C HIS A 228 -11.78 -13.08 0.74
N SER A 229 -11.05 -12.96 1.86
CA SER A 229 -11.59 -12.28 3.04
C SER A 229 -11.82 -10.79 2.72
N LEU A 230 -12.70 -10.14 3.47
CA LEU A 230 -12.99 -8.73 3.28
C LEU A 230 -11.72 -7.86 3.36
N GLU A 231 -10.82 -8.18 4.30
CA GLU A 231 -9.56 -7.47 4.47
C GLU A 231 -8.70 -7.52 3.19
N VAL A 232 -8.56 -8.70 2.58
CA VAL A 232 -7.80 -8.85 1.32
C VAL A 232 -8.46 -8.08 0.19
N LYS A 233 -9.81 -8.11 0.09
CA LYS A 233 -10.55 -7.32 -0.91
C LYS A 233 -10.28 -5.82 -0.75
N VAL A 234 -10.36 -5.30 0.47
CA VAL A 234 -10.09 -3.88 0.74
C VAL A 234 -8.65 -3.52 0.37
N ARG A 235 -7.68 -4.39 0.66
CA ARG A 235 -6.27 -4.16 0.24
C ARG A 235 -6.12 -4.15 -1.28
N ILE A 236 -6.79 -5.06 -1.99
CA ILE A 236 -6.77 -5.06 -3.46
C ILE A 236 -7.45 -3.79 -4.01
N MET A 237 -8.57 -3.34 -3.42
CA MET A 237 -9.23 -2.08 -3.80
C MET A 237 -8.30 -0.88 -3.59
N GLN A 238 -7.55 -0.83 -2.48
CA GLN A 238 -6.57 0.21 -2.20
C GLN A 238 -5.43 0.22 -3.23
N LEU A 239 -4.90 -0.96 -3.57
CA LEU A 239 -3.85 -1.05 -4.60
C LEU A 239 -4.38 -0.59 -5.96
N LEU A 240 -5.55 -1.11 -6.36
CA LEU A 240 -6.16 -0.76 -7.64
C LEU A 240 -6.44 0.73 -7.75
N SER A 241 -6.97 1.35 -6.68
CA SER A 241 -7.22 2.79 -6.64
C SER A 241 -5.94 3.63 -6.77
N ARG A 242 -4.83 3.18 -6.16
CA ARG A 242 -3.51 3.83 -6.32
C ARG A 242 -2.98 3.72 -7.75
N VAL A 243 -3.06 2.54 -8.35
CA VAL A 243 -2.62 2.31 -9.74
C VAL A 243 -3.45 3.15 -10.71
N MET A 244 -4.80 3.19 -10.52
CA MET A 244 -5.70 4.03 -11.33
C MET A 244 -5.34 5.52 -11.20
N SER A 245 -5.07 6.00 -9.98
CA SER A 245 -4.71 7.39 -9.73
C SER A 245 -3.38 7.78 -10.37
N VAL A 246 -2.35 6.94 -10.23
CA VAL A 246 -0.99 7.22 -10.72
C VAL A 246 -0.91 7.20 -12.25
N HIS A 247 -1.53 6.20 -12.86
CA HIS A 247 -1.47 5.98 -14.31
C HIS A 247 -2.71 6.51 -15.06
N ARG A 248 -3.67 7.14 -14.35
CA ARG A 248 -4.93 7.68 -14.91
C ARG A 248 -5.72 6.63 -15.68
N LEU A 249 -5.83 5.40 -15.13
CA LEU A 249 -6.52 4.30 -15.76
C LEU A 249 -8.04 4.41 -15.61
N THR A 250 -8.77 4.01 -16.64
CA THR A 250 -10.24 4.00 -16.63
C THR A 250 -10.77 2.56 -16.58
N ILE A 251 -11.03 2.06 -15.37
CA ILE A 251 -11.66 0.74 -15.14
C ILE A 251 -13.07 1.00 -14.62
N LEU A 252 -14.04 1.18 -15.54
CA LEU A 252 -15.40 1.61 -15.21
C LEU A 252 -16.14 0.63 -14.29
N SER A 253 -15.93 -0.66 -14.50
CA SER A 253 -16.55 -1.72 -13.69
C SER A 253 -16.13 -1.68 -12.22
N PHE A 254 -14.98 -1.08 -11.90
CA PHE A 254 -14.51 -0.90 -10.54
C PHE A 254 -15.46 -0.05 -9.70
N TYR A 255 -15.99 1.04 -10.25
CA TYR A 255 -16.95 1.92 -9.55
C TYR A 255 -18.26 1.20 -9.22
N SER A 256 -18.78 0.42 -10.15
CA SER A 256 -19.97 -0.41 -9.92
C SER A 256 -19.73 -1.50 -8.89
N TYR A 257 -18.53 -2.08 -8.86
CA TYR A 257 -18.12 -3.05 -7.84
C TYR A 257 -18.02 -2.39 -6.46
N MET A 258 -17.35 -1.24 -6.35
CA MET A 258 -17.22 -0.48 -5.10
C MET A 258 -18.59 -0.08 -4.53
N ALA A 259 -19.55 0.25 -5.41
CA ALA A 259 -20.90 0.62 -4.99
C ALA A 259 -21.59 -0.47 -4.15
N LYS A 260 -21.25 -1.75 -4.29
CA LYS A 260 -21.81 -2.85 -3.47
C LYS A 260 -21.44 -2.74 -2.00
N TYR A 261 -20.27 -2.15 -1.70
CA TYR A 261 -19.71 -2.04 -0.36
C TYR A 261 -20.00 -0.69 0.31
N LEU A 262 -20.66 0.26 -0.39
CA LEU A 262 -21.02 1.56 0.18
C LEU A 262 -22.24 1.44 1.09
N MET A 263 -21.99 0.97 2.32
CA MET A 263 -22.99 0.87 3.40
C MET A 263 -22.36 1.42 4.69
N PRO A 264 -23.11 2.18 5.53
CA PRO A 264 -22.57 2.80 6.76
C PRO A 264 -21.99 1.81 7.76
N HIS A 265 -22.54 0.60 7.82
CA HIS A 265 -22.12 -0.45 8.75
C HIS A 265 -21.04 -1.39 8.19
N GLN A 266 -20.53 -1.11 6.98
CA GLN A 266 -19.51 -1.94 6.37
C GLN A 266 -18.19 -1.81 7.13
N LEU A 267 -17.59 -2.95 7.48
CA LEU A 267 -16.27 -2.97 8.09
C LEU A 267 -15.23 -2.33 7.13
N HIS A 268 -14.33 -1.51 7.67
CA HIS A 268 -13.33 -0.76 6.90
C HIS A 268 -13.90 0.24 5.88
N ILE A 269 -15.10 0.76 6.13
CA ILE A 269 -15.78 1.66 5.18
C ILE A 269 -14.95 2.91 4.86
N THR A 270 -14.23 3.46 5.80
CA THR A 270 -13.34 4.62 5.58
C THR A 270 -12.26 4.34 4.53
N LEU A 271 -11.65 3.14 4.57
CA LEU A 271 -10.66 2.72 3.58
C LEU A 271 -11.28 2.54 2.19
N ILE A 272 -12.51 2.03 2.14
CA ILE A 272 -13.27 1.87 0.89
C ILE A 272 -13.61 3.25 0.29
N LEU A 273 -14.08 4.19 1.10
CA LEU A 273 -14.37 5.57 0.69
C LEU A 273 -13.11 6.30 0.18
N VAL A 274 -11.99 6.15 0.90
CA VAL A 274 -10.70 6.71 0.47
C VAL A 274 -10.25 6.09 -0.86
N SER A 275 -10.37 4.75 -1.02
CA SER A 275 -10.02 4.07 -2.27
C SER A 275 -10.87 4.57 -3.45
N LEU A 276 -12.17 4.77 -3.22
CA LEU A 276 -13.07 5.30 -4.24
C LEU A 276 -12.65 6.73 -4.63
N ALA A 277 -12.43 7.62 -3.67
CA ALA A 277 -12.01 8.99 -3.94
C ALA A 277 -10.63 9.04 -4.63
N GLN A 278 -9.70 8.15 -4.25
CA GLN A 278 -8.37 8.08 -4.84
C GLN A 278 -8.37 7.59 -6.28
N SER A 279 -9.28 6.68 -6.65
CA SER A 279 -9.37 6.13 -8.01
C SER A 279 -9.84 7.13 -9.06
N VAL A 280 -10.50 8.22 -8.65
CA VAL A 280 -11.04 9.23 -9.56
C VAL A 280 -9.94 10.15 -10.06
N HIS A 281 -9.98 10.48 -11.35
CA HIS A 281 -9.12 11.45 -12.02
C HIS A 281 -9.93 12.23 -13.08
N GLU A 282 -9.34 13.25 -13.66
CA GLU A 282 -10.00 14.17 -14.59
C GLU A 282 -10.64 13.51 -15.82
N GLN A 283 -10.08 12.38 -16.27
CA GLN A 283 -10.57 11.62 -17.43
C GLN A 283 -11.68 10.60 -17.07
N THR A 284 -12.04 10.48 -15.78
CA THR A 284 -13.09 9.53 -15.37
C THR A 284 -14.46 10.04 -15.84
N PRO A 285 -15.25 9.22 -16.56
CA PRO A 285 -16.57 9.63 -17.04
C PRO A 285 -17.53 9.99 -15.91
N THR A 286 -18.23 11.09 -16.04
CA THR A 286 -19.20 11.59 -15.05
C THR A 286 -20.36 10.65 -14.85
N ASP A 287 -20.83 9.98 -15.92
CA ASP A 287 -21.96 9.06 -15.90
C ASP A 287 -21.78 7.88 -14.93
N VAL A 288 -20.52 7.50 -14.69
CA VAL A 288 -20.19 6.40 -13.75
C VAL A 288 -20.05 6.94 -12.32
N LEU A 289 -19.61 8.19 -12.16
CA LEU A 289 -19.39 8.80 -10.84
C LEU A 289 -20.68 9.33 -10.23
N THR A 290 -21.58 9.91 -11.02
CA THR A 290 -22.85 10.46 -10.51
C THR A 290 -23.68 9.46 -9.70
N PRO A 291 -23.89 8.21 -10.15
CA PRO A 291 -24.58 7.20 -9.35
C PRO A 291 -23.84 6.84 -8.05
N ALA A 292 -22.50 6.82 -8.08
CA ALA A 292 -21.68 6.56 -6.88
C ALA A 292 -21.82 7.67 -5.86
N ILE A 293 -21.76 8.94 -6.28
CA ILE A 293 -21.95 10.12 -5.42
C ILE A 293 -23.36 10.10 -4.81
N ARG A 294 -24.41 9.88 -5.62
CA ARG A 294 -25.78 9.74 -5.12
C ARG A 294 -25.86 8.65 -4.04
N LYS A 295 -25.26 7.49 -4.31
CA LYS A 295 -25.26 6.39 -3.34
C LYS A 295 -24.55 6.74 -2.05
N ILE A 296 -23.43 7.44 -2.10
CA ILE A 296 -22.73 7.94 -0.90
C ILE A 296 -23.64 8.91 -0.16
N ALA A 297 -24.23 9.89 -0.83
CA ALA A 297 -25.11 10.85 -0.19
C ALA A 297 -26.30 10.17 0.50
N TYR A 298 -27.02 9.30 -0.17
CA TYR A 298 -28.16 8.60 0.41
C TYR A 298 -27.80 7.65 1.55
N ALA A 299 -26.66 6.94 1.45
CA ALA A 299 -26.29 5.96 2.45
C ALA A 299 -25.61 6.58 3.68
N PHE A 300 -24.86 7.67 3.53
CA PHE A 300 -24.02 8.23 4.60
C PHE A 300 -24.51 9.58 5.12
N VAL A 301 -25.23 10.36 4.30
CA VAL A 301 -25.61 11.73 4.68
C VAL A 301 -27.09 11.81 4.99
N HIS A 302 -27.49 11.24 6.12
CA HIS A 302 -28.87 11.33 6.63
C HIS A 302 -28.91 11.36 8.17
N PRO A 303 -29.99 11.85 8.80
CA PRO A 303 -30.06 12.06 10.24
C PRO A 303 -29.93 10.78 11.11
N GLY A 304 -30.11 9.60 10.54
CA GLY A 304 -30.01 8.31 11.26
C GLY A 304 -28.59 7.77 11.42
N VAL A 305 -27.57 8.46 10.89
CA VAL A 305 -26.17 8.01 10.89
C VAL A 305 -25.35 8.88 11.83
N SER A 306 -24.27 8.33 12.41
CA SER A 306 -23.38 9.10 13.27
C SER A 306 -22.73 10.26 12.54
N ALA A 307 -22.51 11.38 13.25
CA ALA A 307 -21.93 12.60 12.68
C ALA A 307 -20.57 12.39 12.02
N GLU A 308 -19.75 11.48 12.55
CA GLU A 308 -18.46 11.10 11.99
C GLU A 308 -18.60 10.47 10.59
N VAL A 309 -19.57 9.58 10.43
CA VAL A 309 -19.84 8.90 9.16
C VAL A 309 -20.43 9.88 8.14
N VAL A 310 -21.32 10.79 8.56
CA VAL A 310 -21.84 11.88 7.73
C VAL A 310 -20.70 12.77 7.23
N ALA A 311 -19.82 13.19 8.13
CA ALA A 311 -18.64 14.00 7.76
C ALA A 311 -17.70 13.26 6.80
N ALA A 312 -17.47 11.96 7.01
CA ALA A 312 -16.67 11.13 6.11
C ALA A 312 -17.30 11.03 4.71
N GLY A 313 -18.64 10.85 4.64
CA GLY A 313 -19.39 10.84 3.38
C GLY A 313 -19.24 12.14 2.60
N ILE A 314 -19.47 13.30 3.24
CA ILE A 314 -19.34 14.62 2.62
C ILE A 314 -17.89 14.89 2.17
N ASN A 315 -16.90 14.55 3.00
CA ASN A 315 -15.50 14.72 2.64
C ASN A 315 -15.10 13.84 1.45
N THR A 316 -15.63 12.61 1.36
CA THR A 316 -15.40 11.73 0.21
C THR A 316 -15.98 12.33 -1.06
N ILE A 317 -17.22 12.82 -1.01
CA ILE A 317 -17.86 13.50 -2.14
C ILE A 317 -17.03 14.71 -2.55
N ARG A 318 -16.56 15.52 -1.59
CA ARG A 318 -15.68 16.66 -1.88
C ARG A 318 -14.40 16.26 -2.61
N GLU A 319 -13.72 15.17 -2.17
CA GLU A 319 -12.49 14.71 -2.81
C GLU A 319 -12.74 14.17 -4.23
N ILE A 320 -13.87 13.52 -4.47
CA ILE A 320 -14.30 13.10 -5.80
C ILE A 320 -14.53 14.33 -6.69
N CYS A 321 -15.33 15.30 -6.21
CA CYS A 321 -15.66 16.52 -6.94
C CYS A 321 -14.45 17.43 -7.15
N ARG A 322 -13.44 17.39 -6.28
CA ARG A 322 -12.18 18.14 -6.50
C ARG A 322 -11.42 17.65 -7.73
N ARG A 323 -11.53 16.36 -8.05
CA ARG A 323 -10.87 15.74 -9.21
C ARG A 323 -11.74 15.75 -10.46
N GLN A 324 -13.04 15.59 -10.28
CA GLN A 324 -14.03 15.61 -11.35
C GLN A 324 -15.28 16.41 -10.93
N PRO A 325 -15.26 17.74 -11.08
CA PRO A 325 -16.34 18.62 -10.59
C PRO A 325 -17.69 18.41 -11.25
N TRP A 326 -17.68 17.97 -12.50
CA TRP A 326 -18.88 17.84 -13.34
C TRP A 326 -19.77 16.64 -13.00
N CYS A 327 -19.34 15.78 -12.05
CA CYS A 327 -20.12 14.61 -11.62
C CYS A 327 -21.20 14.92 -10.57
N MET A 328 -21.27 16.17 -10.07
CA MET A 328 -22.24 16.62 -9.07
C MET A 328 -23.51 17.16 -9.74
N GLU A 329 -24.64 16.90 -9.13
CA GLU A 329 -25.92 17.46 -9.49
C GLU A 329 -26.25 18.68 -8.61
N GLN A 330 -26.94 19.66 -9.18
CA GLN A 330 -27.25 20.91 -8.46
C GLN A 330 -28.10 20.67 -7.21
N ASP A 331 -29.19 19.93 -7.35
CA ASP A 331 -30.12 19.65 -6.23
C ASP A 331 -29.41 18.93 -5.08
N LEU A 332 -28.57 17.94 -5.42
CA LEU A 332 -27.78 17.20 -4.45
C LEU A 332 -26.73 18.08 -3.75
N LEU A 333 -26.11 19.00 -4.51
CA LEU A 333 -25.16 19.94 -3.93
C LEU A 333 -25.83 20.88 -2.91
N GLU A 334 -27.02 21.41 -3.25
CA GLU A 334 -27.80 22.27 -2.35
C GLU A 334 -28.16 21.55 -1.05
N ASP A 335 -28.61 20.29 -1.14
CA ASP A 335 -28.90 19.45 0.01
C ASP A 335 -27.66 19.23 0.90
N LEU A 336 -26.51 18.92 0.30
CA LEU A 336 -25.26 18.69 1.04
C LEU A 336 -24.74 19.98 1.68
N VAL A 337 -24.90 21.12 1.04
CA VAL A 337 -24.49 22.42 1.57
C VAL A 337 -25.40 22.88 2.72
N ALA A 338 -26.66 22.46 2.77
CA ALA A 338 -27.58 22.74 3.89
C ALA A 338 -27.05 22.21 5.23
N TYR A 339 -26.25 21.13 5.22
CA TYR A 339 -25.62 20.57 6.44
C TYR A 339 -24.57 21.50 7.09
N ARG A 340 -24.21 22.62 6.48
CA ARG A 340 -23.37 23.67 7.12
C ARG A 340 -23.97 24.22 8.42
N HIS A 341 -25.29 24.13 8.58
CA HIS A 341 -26.02 24.54 9.78
C HIS A 341 -26.16 23.43 10.81
N SER A 342 -25.55 22.27 10.58
CA SER A 342 -25.54 21.16 11.54
C SER A 342 -24.93 21.60 12.87
N LYS A 343 -25.47 21.03 13.96
CA LYS A 343 -24.95 21.23 15.33
C LYS A 343 -23.55 20.62 15.51
N ASP A 344 -23.22 19.60 14.73
CA ASP A 344 -21.93 18.94 14.78
C ASP A 344 -20.88 19.72 13.99
N LYS A 345 -19.75 20.01 14.65
CA LYS A 345 -18.66 20.81 14.05
C LYS A 345 -18.00 20.09 12.87
N GLY A 346 -17.86 18.74 12.92
CA GLY A 346 -17.24 17.95 11.85
C GLY A 346 -18.09 17.99 10.57
N VAL A 347 -19.39 17.77 10.71
CA VAL A 347 -20.34 17.81 9.58
C VAL A 347 -20.41 19.22 8.99
N SER A 348 -20.53 20.25 9.83
CA SER A 348 -20.57 21.64 9.40
C SER A 348 -19.28 22.05 8.66
N ALA A 349 -18.10 21.62 9.14
CA ALA A 349 -16.82 21.88 8.50
C ALA A 349 -16.70 21.18 7.13
N ALA A 350 -17.12 19.93 7.04
CA ALA A 350 -17.12 19.16 5.79
C ALA A 350 -18.02 19.82 4.72
N SER A 351 -19.26 20.18 5.10
CA SER A 351 -20.20 20.86 4.22
C SER A 351 -19.69 22.23 3.75
N ARG A 352 -19.11 23.04 4.65
CA ARG A 352 -18.48 24.31 4.27
C ARG A 352 -17.32 24.13 3.31
N SER A 353 -16.52 23.08 3.50
CA SER A 353 -15.39 22.76 2.63
C SER A 353 -15.86 22.39 1.21
N LEU A 354 -16.96 21.62 1.09
CA LEU A 354 -17.60 21.31 -0.19
C LEU A 354 -18.15 22.58 -0.86
N MET A 355 -18.83 23.46 -0.10
CA MET A 355 -19.33 24.74 -0.59
C MET A 355 -18.18 25.62 -1.11
N LEU A 356 -17.07 25.70 -0.39
CA LEU A 356 -15.89 26.48 -0.82
C LEU A 356 -15.31 25.95 -2.13
N LEU A 357 -15.22 24.65 -2.30
CA LEU A 357 -14.79 24.04 -3.55
C LEU A 357 -15.64 24.51 -4.74
N TYR A 358 -16.98 24.45 -4.59
CA TYR A 358 -17.86 24.87 -5.69
C TYR A 358 -17.94 26.38 -5.89
N ARG A 359 -17.58 27.19 -4.90
CA ARG A 359 -17.38 28.64 -5.08
C ARG A 359 -16.22 28.95 -6.03
N GLU A 360 -15.19 28.12 -6.03
CA GLU A 360 -14.01 28.28 -6.88
C GLU A 360 -14.22 27.67 -8.27
N VAL A 361 -14.83 26.47 -8.33
CA VAL A 361 -14.92 25.69 -9.56
C VAL A 361 -16.15 26.06 -10.40
N ASN A 362 -17.34 26.10 -9.79
CA ASN A 362 -18.58 26.41 -10.49
C ASN A 362 -19.60 27.08 -9.53
N PRO A 363 -19.50 28.39 -9.30
CA PRO A 363 -20.40 29.09 -8.40
C PRO A 363 -21.84 29.15 -8.90
N GLY A 364 -22.08 28.87 -10.20
CA GLY A 364 -23.42 28.80 -10.80
C GLY A 364 -24.30 27.73 -10.19
N MET A 365 -23.74 26.61 -9.75
CA MET A 365 -24.45 25.51 -9.12
C MET A 365 -24.88 25.78 -7.68
N LEU A 366 -24.34 26.83 -7.04
CA LEU A 366 -24.69 27.19 -5.66
C LEU A 366 -25.88 28.13 -5.64
N HIS A 367 -26.68 28.06 -4.58
CA HIS A 367 -27.74 29.04 -4.33
C HIS A 367 -27.14 30.46 -4.25
N ARG A 368 -27.87 31.46 -4.70
CA ARG A 368 -27.40 32.87 -4.85
C ARG A 368 -26.77 33.43 -3.58
N THR A 369 -27.30 33.09 -2.40
CA THR A 369 -26.78 33.56 -1.11
C THR A 369 -25.44 32.92 -0.72
N GLU A 370 -25.04 31.87 -1.37
CA GLU A 370 -23.90 31.00 -1.03
C GLU A 370 -22.71 31.16 -1.97
N ARG A 371 -22.92 31.78 -3.14
CA ARG A 371 -21.90 31.96 -4.20
C ARG A 371 -20.68 32.75 -3.76
N GLY A 372 -20.81 33.62 -2.77
CA GLY A 372 -19.76 34.54 -2.35
C GLY A 372 -19.72 35.84 -3.18
N LYS A 373 -19.15 36.90 -2.60
CA LYS A 373 -19.17 38.25 -3.19
C LYS A 373 -18.43 38.34 -4.54
N ALA A 374 -17.25 37.75 -4.63
CA ALA A 374 -16.44 37.79 -5.85
C ALA A 374 -17.12 37.10 -7.04
N ALA A 375 -17.63 35.86 -6.84
CA ALA A 375 -18.34 35.13 -7.87
C ALA A 375 -19.65 35.83 -8.30
N SER A 376 -20.40 36.38 -7.35
CA SER A 376 -21.63 37.16 -7.66
C SER A 376 -21.36 38.39 -8.51
N ILE A 377 -20.25 39.08 -8.27
CA ILE A 377 -19.84 40.26 -9.07
C ILE A 377 -19.37 39.81 -10.47
N ALA A 378 -18.57 38.73 -10.57
CA ALA A 378 -18.10 38.24 -11.86
C ALA A 378 -19.26 37.79 -12.75
N MET A 379 -20.23 37.05 -12.21
CA MET A 379 -21.45 36.65 -12.94
C MET A 379 -22.33 37.83 -13.34
N ALA A 380 -22.45 38.87 -12.48
CA ALA A 380 -23.18 40.07 -12.82
C ALA A 380 -22.53 40.90 -13.96
N GLN A 381 -21.21 40.75 -14.13
CA GLN A 381 -20.43 41.38 -15.21
C GLN A 381 -20.39 40.55 -16.49
N GLY A 382 -21.08 39.38 -16.55
CA GLY A 382 -21.08 38.50 -17.71
C GLY A 382 -19.74 37.79 -17.95
N LYS A 383 -18.82 37.83 -16.98
CA LYS A 383 -17.62 36.98 -16.99
C LYS A 383 -18.00 35.62 -16.46
N GLU A 384 -18.06 34.62 -17.34
CA GLU A 384 -18.12 33.21 -16.93
C GLU A 384 -16.93 32.95 -16.00
N ALA A 385 -17.22 32.38 -14.81
CA ALA A 385 -16.21 32.02 -13.83
C ALA A 385 -15.58 30.69 -14.19
#